data_401e6d79fcfd0ebf86e9fc9feb63f413
#
_entry.id   401e6d79fcfd0ebf86e9fc9feb63f413
#
_cell.length_a   1.000
_cell.length_b   1.000
_cell.length_c   1.000
_cell.angle_alpha   90.00
_cell.angle_beta   90.00
_cell.angle_gamma   90.00
#
_symmetry.space_group_name_H-M   'P 1'
#
loop_
_entity.id
_entity.type
_entity.pdbx_description
1 polymer ?
#
loop_
_entity_poly.entity_id
_entity_poly.type
_entity_poly.pdbx_seq_one_letter_code
_entity_poly.pdbx_strand_id
1 'polypeptide(L)'
;MYEYNAVVTDVHDGDTVTVNLDLGVDTWKHDFHIRLHGGNARELKEPGGKEARANLSALLPVGSQVVVRSHKVGRDVDPDKFGGRYLATIILRDGRDVVSHLIEQQWLAPWDGNGPKPLPPWPRQIP
;
A
#
# COMPACT_ATOMS: atom_id res chain seq x y z
N MET A 1 -1.81 -17.99 -1.71
CA MET A 1 -2.19 -16.56 -1.62
C MET A 1 -3.58 -16.47 -1.04
N TYR A 2 -3.75 -15.65 -0.03
CA TYR A 2 -5.03 -15.48 0.64
C TYR A 2 -5.61 -14.12 0.29
N GLU A 3 -6.93 -14.06 0.10
CA GLU A 3 -7.63 -12.82 -0.13
C GLU A 3 -8.63 -12.57 1.00
N TYR A 4 -8.71 -11.33 1.43
CA TYR A 4 -9.62 -10.92 2.49
C TYR A 4 -10.35 -9.66 2.08
N ASN A 5 -11.63 -9.56 2.43
CA ASN A 5 -12.31 -8.28 2.41
C ASN A 5 -11.75 -7.43 3.55
N ALA A 6 -11.66 -6.14 3.35
CA ALA A 6 -11.09 -5.24 4.33
C ALA A 6 -11.71 -3.85 4.23
N VAL A 7 -11.55 -3.09 5.30
CA VAL A 7 -11.98 -1.69 5.37
C VAL A 7 -10.77 -0.83 5.71
N VAL A 8 -10.53 0.21 4.93
CA VAL A 8 -9.43 1.14 5.15
C VAL A 8 -9.71 1.97 6.38
N THR A 9 -8.73 2.05 7.30
CA THR A 9 -8.84 2.86 8.52
C THR A 9 -7.86 4.01 8.55
N ASP A 10 -6.74 3.93 7.85
CA ASP A 10 -5.75 5.01 7.80
C ASP A 10 -4.82 4.85 6.61
N VAL A 11 -4.32 5.97 6.10
CA VAL A 11 -3.25 6.02 5.11
C VAL A 11 -2.09 6.77 5.73
N HIS A 12 -0.99 6.06 5.96
CA HIS A 12 0.17 6.63 6.66
C HIS A 12 1.05 7.48 5.72
N ASP A 13 1.35 6.94 4.54
CA ASP A 13 2.12 7.63 3.50
C ASP A 13 1.72 7.08 2.14
N GLY A 14 2.50 7.38 1.09
CA GLY A 14 2.13 7.01 -0.28
C GLY A 14 2.15 5.52 -0.60
N ASP A 15 2.65 4.67 0.30
CA ASP A 15 2.73 3.22 0.08
C ASP A 15 2.41 2.39 1.33
N THR A 16 1.86 3.01 2.37
CA THR A 16 1.52 2.32 3.62
C THR A 16 0.10 2.64 4.04
N VAL A 17 -0.68 1.59 4.28
CA VAL A 17 -2.11 1.68 4.58
C VAL A 17 -2.42 0.79 5.78
N THR A 18 -3.34 1.23 6.62
CA THR A 18 -3.87 0.41 7.71
C THR A 18 -5.31 0.05 7.40
N VAL A 19 -5.66 -1.21 7.60
CA VAL A 19 -6.99 -1.73 7.35
C VAL A 19 -7.45 -2.60 8.52
N ASN A 20 -8.76 -2.85 8.58
CA ASN A 20 -9.32 -3.95 9.36
C ASN A 20 -9.67 -5.07 8.40
N LEU A 21 -9.11 -6.26 8.63
CA LEU A 21 -9.37 -7.45 7.81
C LEU A 21 -10.58 -8.19 8.31
N ASP A 22 -11.47 -8.56 7.41
CA ASP A 22 -12.56 -9.47 7.68
C ASP A 22 -12.05 -10.90 7.49
N LEU A 23 -11.95 -11.64 8.58
CA LEU A 23 -11.47 -13.02 8.56
C LEU A 23 -12.61 -14.03 8.42
N GLY A 24 -13.84 -13.54 8.27
CA GLY A 24 -15.03 -14.38 8.25
C GLY A 24 -15.49 -14.75 9.67
N VAL A 25 -16.67 -15.36 9.76
CA VAL A 25 -17.25 -15.84 11.03
C VAL A 25 -17.30 -14.72 12.08
N ASP A 26 -17.65 -13.50 11.66
CA ASP A 26 -17.70 -12.30 12.51
C ASP A 26 -16.38 -12.00 13.24
N THR A 27 -15.26 -12.44 12.66
CA THR A 27 -13.93 -12.23 13.24
C THR A 27 -13.17 -11.20 12.40
N TRP A 28 -12.61 -10.20 13.07
CA TRP A 28 -11.85 -9.14 12.43
C TRP A 28 -10.45 -9.05 13.03
N LYS A 29 -9.46 -8.81 12.16
CA LYS A 29 -8.13 -8.42 12.60
C LYS A 29 -8.02 -6.91 12.41
N HIS A 30 -7.98 -6.18 13.53
CA HIS A 30 -7.87 -4.72 13.51
C HIS A 30 -6.44 -4.25 13.34
N ASP A 31 -6.29 -3.05 12.79
CA ASP A 31 -5.01 -2.36 12.69
C ASP A 31 -3.95 -3.20 11.97
N PHE A 32 -4.35 -3.80 10.86
CA PHE A 32 -3.44 -4.54 10.01
C PHE A 32 -2.68 -3.55 9.13
N HIS A 33 -1.38 -3.40 9.40
CA HIS A 33 -0.54 -2.43 8.69
C HIS A 33 0.05 -3.07 7.45
N ILE A 34 -0.19 -2.44 6.30
CA ILE A 34 0.21 -2.95 4.99
C ILE A 34 1.25 -2.03 4.38
N ARG A 35 2.36 -2.63 3.94
CA ARG A 35 3.27 -2.05 2.96
C ARG A 35 2.83 -2.55 1.59
N LEU A 36 2.50 -1.63 0.68
CA LEU A 36 2.03 -2.03 -0.64
C LEU A 36 3.12 -2.77 -1.42
N HIS A 37 2.79 -3.97 -1.90
CA HIS A 37 3.71 -4.82 -2.64
C HIS A 37 3.92 -4.29 -4.06
N GLY A 38 5.17 -4.24 -4.48
CA GLY A 38 5.52 -3.95 -5.87
C GLY A 38 5.82 -2.50 -6.19
N GLY A 39 5.71 -1.58 -5.24
CA GLY A 39 5.98 -0.18 -5.48
C GLY A 39 6.64 0.53 -4.32
N ASN A 40 7.27 1.65 -4.61
CA ASN A 40 7.84 2.54 -3.61
C ASN A 40 7.39 3.97 -3.85
N ALA A 41 6.90 4.63 -2.81
CA ALA A 41 6.51 6.03 -2.83
C ALA A 41 7.59 6.91 -2.22
N ARG A 42 7.50 8.21 -2.45
CA ARG A 42 8.33 9.15 -1.74
C ARG A 42 7.93 9.21 -0.26
N GLU A 43 8.92 9.31 0.61
CA GLU A 43 8.68 9.46 2.05
C GLU A 43 8.05 10.82 2.35
N LEU A 44 7.32 10.93 3.47
CA LEU A 44 6.62 12.16 3.83
C LEU A 44 7.54 13.37 3.92
N LYS A 45 8.79 13.18 4.34
CA LYS A 45 9.79 14.25 4.45
C LYS A 45 10.43 14.63 3.13
N GLU A 46 10.24 13.82 2.08
CA GLU A 46 10.80 14.09 0.76
C GLU A 46 9.87 14.99 -0.04
N PRO A 47 10.40 15.76 -1.01
CA PRO A 47 9.53 16.49 -1.94
C PRO A 47 8.57 15.53 -2.65
N GLY A 48 7.30 15.86 -2.62
CA GLY A 48 6.24 15.03 -3.20
C GLY A 48 5.66 13.97 -2.27
N GLY A 49 6.23 13.76 -1.10
CA GLY A 49 5.75 12.73 -0.17
C GLY A 49 4.36 13.01 0.39
N LYS A 50 4.09 14.27 0.75
CA LYS A 50 2.77 14.65 1.26
C LYS A 50 1.69 14.53 0.17
N GLU A 51 2.03 14.87 -1.05
CA GLU A 51 1.14 14.76 -2.20
C GLU A 51 0.88 13.30 -2.55
N ALA A 52 1.89 12.45 -2.46
CA ALA A 52 1.72 11.00 -2.65
C ALA A 52 0.75 10.43 -1.61
N ARG A 53 0.89 10.83 -0.35
CA ARG A 53 -0.04 10.43 0.70
C ARG A 53 -1.46 10.93 0.42
N ALA A 54 -1.60 12.19 0.04
CA ALA A 54 -2.90 12.77 -0.27
C ALA A 54 -3.57 12.07 -1.43
N ASN A 55 -2.80 11.71 -2.46
CA ASN A 55 -3.32 10.98 -3.60
C ASN A 55 -3.79 9.59 -3.21
N LEU A 56 -3.02 8.87 -2.41
CA LEU A 56 -3.42 7.56 -1.92
C LEU A 56 -4.65 7.66 -1.00
N SER A 57 -4.71 8.67 -0.15
CA SER A 57 -5.89 8.91 0.70
C SER A 57 -7.14 9.20 -0.11
N ALA A 58 -7.01 9.89 -1.23
CA ALA A 58 -8.14 10.15 -2.13
C ALA A 58 -8.61 8.87 -2.82
N LEU A 59 -7.68 7.98 -3.16
CA LEU A 59 -8.00 6.69 -3.77
C LEU A 59 -8.59 5.72 -2.76
N LEU A 60 -8.12 5.77 -1.51
CA LEU A 60 -8.52 4.90 -0.42
C LEU A 60 -9.04 5.71 0.77
N PRO A 61 -10.19 6.38 0.64
CA PRO A 61 -10.75 7.11 1.78
C PRO A 61 -11.00 6.18 2.97
N VAL A 62 -10.89 6.70 4.18
CA VAL A 62 -11.25 5.94 5.38
C VAL A 62 -12.67 5.42 5.25
N GLY A 63 -12.86 4.13 5.53
CA GLY A 63 -14.14 3.45 5.35
C GLY A 63 -14.27 2.76 3.99
N SER A 64 -13.31 2.93 3.08
CA SER A 64 -13.33 2.24 1.78
C SER A 64 -13.27 0.74 1.97
N GLN A 65 -14.10 0.02 1.23
CA GLN A 65 -14.07 -1.44 1.18
C GLN A 65 -13.15 -1.87 0.04
N VAL A 66 -12.21 -2.72 0.37
CA VAL A 66 -11.19 -3.21 -0.58
C VAL A 66 -10.99 -4.70 -0.39
N VAL A 67 -10.25 -5.31 -1.32
CA VAL A 67 -9.74 -6.68 -1.17
C VAL A 67 -8.24 -6.60 -0.91
N VAL A 68 -7.79 -7.29 0.13
CA VAL A 68 -6.37 -7.40 0.47
C VAL A 68 -5.91 -8.79 0.06
N ARG A 69 -4.88 -8.82 -0.76
CA ARG A 69 -4.27 -10.06 -1.23
C ARG A 69 -2.91 -10.18 -0.54
N SER A 70 -2.78 -11.11 0.42
CA SER A 70 -1.53 -11.26 1.14
C SER A 70 -0.50 -11.98 0.27
N HIS A 71 0.71 -11.45 0.26
CA HIS A 71 1.83 -12.09 -0.42
C HIS A 71 2.55 -12.99 0.57
N LYS A 72 1.86 -14.07 0.95
CA LYS A 72 2.46 -15.07 1.82
C LYS A 72 3.37 -15.95 0.99
N VAL A 73 4.62 -15.57 0.92
CA VAL A 73 5.65 -16.35 0.26
C VAL A 73 6.59 -16.85 1.34
N GLY A 74 6.21 -17.94 1.98
CA GLY A 74 7.03 -18.53 3.03
C GLY A 74 7.41 -17.54 4.11
N ARG A 75 8.70 -17.28 4.26
CA ARG A 75 9.24 -16.37 5.28
C ARG A 75 9.31 -14.93 4.85
N ASP A 76 8.89 -14.61 3.63
CA ASP A 76 9.05 -13.27 3.08
C ASP A 76 8.00 -12.30 3.61
N VAL A 77 7.13 -12.78 4.48
CA VAL A 77 6.15 -11.96 5.18
C VAL A 77 6.65 -11.69 6.60
N ASP A 78 7.87 -11.21 6.71
CA ASP A 78 8.41 -10.82 8.00
C ASP A 78 8.03 -9.36 8.27
N PRO A 79 7.15 -9.08 9.25
CA PRO A 79 6.76 -7.70 9.53
C PRO A 79 7.95 -6.84 9.96
N ASP A 80 8.98 -7.43 10.55
CA ASP A 80 10.15 -6.67 11.00
C ASP A 80 10.92 -6.07 9.84
N LYS A 81 10.93 -6.74 8.68
CA LYS A 81 11.58 -6.23 7.48
C LYS A 81 10.97 -4.91 7.01
N PHE A 82 9.70 -4.69 7.28
CA PHE A 82 8.97 -3.51 6.83
C PHE A 82 8.44 -2.68 8.00
N GLY A 83 9.13 -2.71 9.15
CA GLY A 83 8.77 -1.87 10.30
C GLY A 83 7.43 -2.24 10.93
N GLY A 84 7.13 -3.53 11.06
CA GLY A 84 5.88 -4.02 11.62
C GLY A 84 4.73 -4.08 10.63
N ARG A 85 5.02 -3.96 9.34
CA ARG A 85 4.02 -3.97 8.27
C ARG A 85 4.11 -5.27 7.48
N TYR A 86 2.94 -5.74 7.02
CA TYR A 86 2.85 -6.89 6.14
C TYR A 86 2.86 -6.44 4.68
N LEU A 87 3.49 -7.23 3.84
CA LEU A 87 3.51 -6.97 2.40
C LEU A 87 2.22 -7.51 1.76
N ALA A 88 1.47 -6.67 1.09
CA ALA A 88 0.21 -7.07 0.48
C ALA A 88 -0.15 -6.21 -0.72
N THR A 89 -1.06 -6.74 -1.54
CA THR A 89 -1.67 -6.02 -2.66
C THR A 89 -3.08 -5.61 -2.25
N ILE A 90 -3.47 -4.38 -2.59
CA ILE A 90 -4.84 -3.90 -2.39
C ILE A 90 -5.51 -3.78 -3.75
N ILE A 91 -6.69 -4.40 -3.86
CA ILE A 91 -7.52 -4.34 -5.06
C ILE A 91 -8.76 -3.52 -4.73
N LEU A 92 -9.04 -2.52 -5.55
CA LEU A 92 -10.25 -1.71 -5.43
C LEU A 92 -11.48 -2.51 -5.81
N ARG A 93 -12.65 -2.04 -5.39
CA ARG A 93 -13.92 -2.72 -5.71
C ARG A 93 -14.18 -2.82 -7.20
N ASP A 94 -13.64 -1.90 -8.00
CA ASP A 94 -13.74 -1.95 -9.46
C ASP A 94 -12.72 -2.89 -10.12
N GLY A 95 -11.90 -3.58 -9.32
CA GLY A 95 -10.93 -4.56 -9.81
C GLY A 95 -9.54 -4.00 -10.08
N ARG A 96 -9.31 -2.69 -9.93
CA ARG A 96 -7.99 -2.12 -10.16
C ARG A 96 -7.03 -2.47 -9.03
N ASP A 97 -5.81 -2.86 -9.42
CA ASP A 97 -4.68 -3.00 -8.50
C ASP A 97 -4.17 -1.60 -8.16
N VAL A 98 -4.16 -1.26 -6.87
CA VAL A 98 -3.77 0.08 -6.41
C VAL A 98 -2.34 0.43 -6.82
N VAL A 99 -1.40 -0.51 -6.66
CA VAL A 99 0.01 -0.24 -7.01
C VAL A 99 0.18 -0.02 -8.51
N SER A 100 -0.43 -0.88 -9.34
CA SER A 100 -0.35 -0.73 -10.79
C SER A 100 -0.92 0.60 -11.25
N HIS A 101 -2.04 1.00 -10.66
CA HIS A 101 -2.66 2.29 -10.96
C HIS A 101 -1.76 3.46 -10.58
N LEU A 102 -1.13 3.40 -9.40
CA LEU A 102 -0.28 4.48 -8.92
C LEU A 102 1.07 4.54 -9.67
N ILE A 103 1.59 3.39 -10.12
CA ILE A 103 2.78 3.37 -10.98
C ILE A 103 2.45 4.05 -12.31
N GLU A 104 1.33 3.73 -12.91
CA GLU A 104 0.89 4.34 -14.16
C GLU A 104 0.75 5.86 -14.02
N GLN A 105 0.28 6.33 -12.87
CA GLN A 105 0.15 7.75 -12.57
C GLN A 105 1.43 8.39 -12.04
N GLN A 106 2.53 7.64 -11.98
CA GLN A 106 3.86 8.13 -11.58
C GLN A 106 4.02 8.49 -10.10
N TRP A 107 3.07 8.07 -9.24
CA TRP A 107 3.18 8.26 -7.80
C TRP A 107 4.06 7.21 -7.12
N LEU A 108 4.15 6.02 -7.70
CA LEU A 108 5.00 4.94 -7.22
C LEU A 108 6.01 4.57 -8.30
N ALA A 109 7.20 4.15 -7.86
CA ALA A 109 8.18 3.48 -8.71
C ALA A 109 8.07 1.97 -8.50
N PRO A 110 8.18 1.15 -9.57
CA PRO A 110 8.20 -0.31 -9.39
C PRO A 110 9.38 -0.73 -8.52
N TRP A 111 9.11 -1.58 -7.53
CA TRP A 111 10.15 -2.06 -6.61
C TRP A 111 9.75 -3.43 -6.08
N ASP A 112 10.71 -4.36 -6.10
CA ASP A 112 10.49 -5.74 -5.66
C ASP A 112 10.73 -5.96 -4.16
N GLY A 113 11.08 -4.91 -3.42
CA GLY A 113 11.37 -5.01 -2.00
C GLY A 113 12.84 -5.25 -1.68
N ASN A 114 13.69 -5.40 -2.68
CA ASN A 114 15.11 -5.67 -2.52
C ASN A 114 15.96 -4.55 -3.11
N GLY A 115 17.11 -4.30 -2.49
CA GLY A 115 18.03 -3.29 -2.94
C GLY A 115 17.57 -1.86 -2.67
N PRO A 116 18.23 -0.88 -3.31
CA PRO A 116 17.89 0.52 -3.12
C PRO A 116 16.46 0.83 -3.57
N LYS A 117 15.77 1.68 -2.81
CA LYS A 117 14.43 2.11 -3.15
C LYS A 117 14.49 3.11 -4.31
N PRO A 118 13.84 2.82 -5.45
CA PRO A 118 13.79 3.76 -6.56
C PRO A 118 12.90 4.94 -6.22
N LEU A 119 13.22 6.11 -6.78
CA LEU A 119 12.37 7.28 -6.61
C LEU A 119 11.30 7.32 -7.70
N PRO A 120 10.05 7.59 -7.32
CA PRO A 120 8.99 7.79 -8.31
C PRO A 120 9.29 8.98 -9.24
N PRO A 121 8.76 8.97 -10.47
CA PRO A 121 8.92 10.09 -11.40
C PRO A 121 8.31 11.40 -10.91
N TRP A 122 7.23 11.33 -10.13
CA TRP A 122 6.59 12.51 -9.60
C TRP A 122 7.10 12.82 -8.18
N PRO A 123 7.35 14.07 -7.78
CA PRO A 123 7.26 15.25 -8.65
C PRO A 123 8.41 15.29 -9.64
N ARG A 124 8.11 15.76 -10.84
CA ARG A 124 9.16 15.95 -11.84
C ARG A 124 10.12 17.00 -11.34
N GLN A 125 11.40 16.76 -11.61
CA GLN A 125 12.41 17.78 -11.43
C GLN A 125 12.15 18.87 -12.45
N ILE A 126 11.64 19.99 -11.99
CA ILE A 126 11.48 21.15 -12.84
C ILE A 126 12.75 21.96 -12.69
N PRO A 127 13.47 22.19 -13.80
CA PRO A 127 14.69 22.99 -13.77
C PRO A 127 14.40 24.40 -13.27
#